data_6eb091d65008c09228c8ddf071ebd296
#
_entry.id   6eb091d65008c09228c8ddf071ebd296
#
_cell.length_a   1.000
_cell.length_b   1.000
_cell.length_c   1.000
_cell.angle_alpha   90.00
_cell.angle_beta   90.00
_cell.angle_gamma   90.00
#
_symmetry.space_group_name_H-M   'P 1'
#
loop_
_entity.id
_entity.type
_entity.pdbx_description
1 polymer ?
#
loop_
_entity_poly.entity_id
_entity_poly.type
_entity_poly.pdbx_seq_one_letter_code
_entity_poly.pdbx_strand_id
1 'polypeptide(L)'
;MNDSLAPGAPLKIWIAFAIMCVGMFMAILDIQIVTTSLPAIRAALGIAPEQMVWIQTAYLTAEIVAIPLTGYLTRLMGMRWLFVTAISVFTLASAACAASNGFAPLIAARIVQGFAGGTLIPAVFSAVFLLFPERQQGVATTLAGVAAVLAPTLGPVAGGWITQTYSWHWLFLVNVVPGVIAAAAAARLLRTAAAMERGHAAFDALALLALAAALTALELALKDAPGLGWGSARVLGEIALMLGAAAVFARRTLRARHPVVELRLLRNRNFAVGSALSFVLGVGLFGSTYLMPFFLGLVRDHGALAIGQIMLVTGLAQLIAAPLAVALERRVDPRLLTLFGFALFGAGLLLSSRQTVNTDAAEMILPQLLRGAAIMFCLLPPTRLALGRLSPGQVADGSGLFNLMRNLGGAIGLALIDTIIFSRSPHYAGLIEAKLRAGDLATAISIGIPRDAFLENLGEPVDDITTEMVRPLVEKAALTQAINDAWLAIGLITVAALLLVWLVRRRAPD
;
A
#
# COMPACT_ATOMS: atom_id res chain seq x y z
N MET A 1 29.30 -0.39 27.90
CA MET A 1 30.46 -1.30 27.99
C MET A 1 29.97 -2.73 27.77
N ASN A 2 30.41 -3.44 26.73
CA ASN A 2 30.18 -4.85 26.38
C ASN A 2 28.82 -5.29 25.78
N ASP A 3 28.31 -4.59 24.74
CA ASP A 3 27.28 -5.17 23.85
C ASP A 3 27.88 -5.90 22.63
N SER A 4 29.20 -5.98 22.54
CA SER A 4 29.92 -6.59 21.40
C SER A 4 29.95 -8.13 21.40
N LEU A 5 29.43 -8.79 22.45
CA LEU A 5 29.51 -10.26 22.64
C LEU A 5 28.14 -10.94 22.85
N ALA A 6 26.99 -10.24 22.69
CA ALA A 6 25.71 -10.92 22.72
C ALA A 6 25.61 -11.87 21.51
N PRO A 7 25.40 -13.18 21.76
CA PRO A 7 25.23 -14.13 20.63
C PRO A 7 24.10 -13.70 19.75
N GLY A 8 24.34 -13.74 18.43
CA GLY A 8 23.29 -13.42 17.44
C GLY A 8 22.05 -14.31 17.63
N ALA A 9 20.89 -13.86 17.11
CA ALA A 9 19.67 -14.66 17.18
C ALA A 9 19.92 -16.06 16.59
N PRO A 10 19.52 -17.14 17.28
CA PRO A 10 19.73 -18.50 16.79
C PRO A 10 18.99 -18.76 15.49
N LEU A 11 19.49 -19.68 14.65
CA LEU A 11 18.92 -20.03 13.35
C LEU A 11 17.39 -20.29 13.41
N LYS A 12 16.93 -20.90 14.51
CA LYS A 12 15.49 -21.16 14.72
C LYS A 12 14.65 -19.88 14.72
N ILE A 13 15.16 -18.76 15.24
CA ILE A 13 14.48 -17.47 15.24
C ILE A 13 14.42 -16.91 13.81
N TRP A 14 15.51 -17.01 13.06
CA TRP A 14 15.54 -16.59 11.65
C TRP A 14 14.55 -17.38 10.79
N ILE A 15 14.46 -18.70 10.99
CA ILE A 15 13.48 -19.54 10.29
C ILE A 15 12.05 -19.14 10.67
N ALA A 16 11.77 -18.95 11.97
CA ALA A 16 10.47 -18.52 12.44
C ALA A 16 10.08 -17.15 11.85
N PHE A 17 11.03 -16.21 11.81
CA PHE A 17 10.82 -14.89 11.23
C PHE A 17 10.61 -14.95 9.71
N ALA A 18 11.35 -15.77 8.97
CA ALA A 18 11.14 -15.98 7.55
C ALA A 18 9.72 -16.52 7.26
N ILE A 19 9.23 -17.44 8.09
CA ILE A 19 7.85 -17.94 8.01
C ILE A 19 6.84 -16.82 8.26
N MET A 20 7.10 -15.94 9.23
CA MET A 20 6.26 -14.77 9.46
C MET A 20 6.26 -13.83 8.24
N CYS A 21 7.42 -13.61 7.61
CA CYS A 21 7.52 -12.83 6.37
C CYS A 21 6.73 -13.47 5.21
N VAL A 22 6.72 -14.80 5.11
CA VAL A 22 5.87 -15.51 4.12
C VAL A 22 4.39 -15.24 4.37
N GLY A 23 3.91 -15.31 5.63
CA GLY A 23 2.52 -14.98 5.96
C GLY A 23 2.16 -13.53 5.61
N MET A 24 3.03 -12.58 5.91
CA MET A 24 2.86 -11.18 5.51
C MET A 24 2.85 -11.02 3.98
N PHE A 25 3.78 -11.66 3.29
CA PHE A 25 3.86 -11.66 1.83
C PHE A 25 2.56 -12.17 1.20
N MET A 26 2.01 -13.29 1.73
CA MET A 26 0.73 -13.85 1.27
C MET A 26 -0.42 -12.84 1.43
N ALA A 27 -0.53 -12.16 2.57
CA ALA A 27 -1.59 -11.18 2.82
C ALA A 27 -1.51 -10.00 1.83
N ILE A 28 -0.32 -9.49 1.56
CA ILE A 28 -0.11 -8.38 0.62
C ILE A 28 -0.29 -8.84 -0.84
N LEU A 29 0.20 -10.04 -1.18
CA LEU A 29 0.07 -10.61 -2.51
C LEU A 29 -1.40 -10.84 -2.88
N ASP A 30 -2.21 -11.34 -1.94
CA ASP A 30 -3.63 -11.64 -2.13
C ASP A 30 -4.42 -10.43 -2.64
N ILE A 31 -4.12 -9.23 -2.14
CA ILE A 31 -4.74 -7.99 -2.61
C ILE A 31 -4.48 -7.79 -4.11
N GLN A 32 -3.24 -7.99 -4.53
CA GLN A 32 -2.80 -7.67 -5.88
C GLN A 32 -3.23 -8.72 -6.92
N ILE A 33 -3.17 -10.00 -6.56
CA ILE A 33 -3.61 -11.08 -7.46
C ILE A 33 -5.12 -11.03 -7.72
N VAL A 34 -5.91 -10.64 -6.71
CA VAL A 34 -7.37 -10.51 -6.86
C VAL A 34 -7.72 -9.30 -7.72
N THR A 35 -7.03 -8.16 -7.53
CA THR A 35 -7.30 -6.92 -8.28
C THR A 35 -7.25 -7.12 -9.79
N THR A 36 -6.25 -7.82 -10.30
CA THR A 36 -6.08 -8.07 -11.74
C THR A 36 -7.10 -9.04 -12.30
N SER A 37 -7.75 -9.81 -11.45
CA SER A 37 -8.68 -10.88 -11.82
C SER A 37 -10.15 -10.54 -11.56
N LEU A 38 -10.43 -9.34 -11.05
CA LEU A 38 -11.79 -8.88 -10.75
C LEU A 38 -12.76 -9.04 -11.93
N PRO A 39 -12.41 -8.72 -13.19
CA PRO A 39 -13.29 -8.92 -14.33
C PRO A 39 -13.67 -10.39 -14.54
N ALA A 40 -12.73 -11.32 -14.35
CA ALA A 40 -12.98 -12.75 -14.48
C ALA A 40 -13.89 -13.28 -13.36
N ILE A 41 -13.69 -12.82 -12.11
CA ILE A 41 -14.57 -13.15 -10.98
C ILE A 41 -15.98 -12.60 -11.22
N ARG A 42 -16.10 -11.36 -11.72
CA ARG A 42 -17.36 -10.75 -12.07
C ARG A 42 -18.12 -11.57 -13.09
N ALA A 43 -17.47 -11.95 -14.19
CA ALA A 43 -18.07 -12.75 -15.26
C ALA A 43 -18.52 -14.12 -14.74
N ALA A 44 -17.69 -14.79 -13.93
CA ALA A 44 -17.97 -16.11 -13.38
C ALA A 44 -19.15 -16.11 -12.38
N LEU A 45 -19.30 -15.08 -11.57
CA LEU A 45 -20.37 -14.97 -10.57
C LEU A 45 -21.61 -14.22 -11.09
N GLY A 46 -21.58 -13.66 -12.30
CA GLY A 46 -22.71 -12.91 -12.88
C GLY A 46 -23.08 -11.65 -12.09
N ILE A 47 -22.08 -10.98 -11.46
CA ILE A 47 -22.32 -9.83 -10.59
C ILE A 47 -22.18 -8.49 -11.33
N ALA A 48 -22.85 -7.45 -10.83
CA ALA A 48 -22.80 -6.11 -11.40
C ALA A 48 -21.41 -5.46 -11.25
N PRO A 49 -21.02 -4.50 -12.12
CA PRO A 49 -19.75 -3.79 -12.02
C PRO A 49 -19.52 -3.13 -10.66
N GLU A 50 -20.55 -2.57 -10.05
CA GLU A 50 -20.52 -1.92 -8.75
C GLU A 50 -20.22 -2.91 -7.62
N GLN A 51 -20.73 -4.14 -7.75
CA GLN A 51 -20.47 -5.24 -6.82
C GLN A 51 -19.03 -5.76 -6.91
N MET A 52 -18.45 -5.76 -8.12
CA MET A 52 -17.08 -6.22 -8.35
C MET A 52 -16.07 -5.49 -7.47
N VAL A 53 -16.18 -4.18 -7.35
CA VAL A 53 -15.28 -3.35 -6.56
C VAL A 53 -15.32 -3.71 -5.08
N TRP A 54 -16.48 -4.16 -4.56
CA TRP A 54 -16.64 -4.56 -3.17
C TRP A 54 -15.81 -5.79 -2.78
N ILE A 55 -15.43 -6.65 -3.73
CA ILE A 55 -14.58 -7.82 -3.46
C ILE A 55 -13.23 -7.38 -2.87
N GLN A 56 -12.67 -6.28 -3.36
CA GLN A 56 -11.44 -5.71 -2.84
C GLN A 56 -11.68 -4.76 -1.66
N THR A 57 -12.68 -3.88 -1.75
CA THR A 57 -12.99 -2.91 -0.70
C THR A 57 -13.30 -3.59 0.64
N ALA A 58 -14.05 -4.70 0.64
CA ALA A 58 -14.38 -5.44 1.85
C ALA A 58 -13.12 -5.97 2.57
N TYR A 59 -12.15 -6.47 1.81
CA TYR A 59 -10.87 -6.90 2.35
C TYR A 59 -10.08 -5.72 2.93
N LEU A 60 -9.87 -4.66 2.15
CA LEU A 60 -9.06 -3.50 2.55
C LEU A 60 -9.67 -2.77 3.77
N THR A 61 -11.00 -2.64 3.81
CA THR A 61 -11.69 -2.05 4.97
C THR A 61 -11.48 -2.89 6.24
N ALA A 62 -11.59 -4.21 6.14
CA ALA A 62 -11.34 -5.09 7.27
C ALA A 62 -9.86 -5.08 7.70
N GLU A 63 -8.95 -5.03 6.74
CA GLU A 63 -7.51 -4.94 6.96
C GLU A 63 -7.13 -3.67 7.73
N ILE A 64 -7.59 -2.49 7.27
CA ILE A 64 -7.25 -1.21 7.91
C ILE A 64 -7.78 -1.11 9.34
N VAL A 65 -8.92 -1.74 9.63
CA VAL A 65 -9.46 -1.86 10.99
C VAL A 65 -8.61 -2.78 11.86
N ALA A 66 -8.10 -3.89 11.32
CA ALA A 66 -7.32 -4.87 12.07
C ALA A 66 -5.89 -4.40 12.40
N ILE A 67 -5.27 -3.61 11.55
CA ILE A 67 -3.89 -3.13 11.71
C ILE A 67 -3.63 -2.50 13.09
N PRO A 68 -4.38 -1.49 13.56
CA PRO A 68 -4.14 -0.86 14.86
C PRO A 68 -4.49 -1.76 16.05
N LEU A 69 -5.31 -2.80 15.84
CA LEU A 69 -5.67 -3.77 16.88
C LEU A 69 -4.58 -4.80 17.16
N THR A 70 -3.55 -4.89 16.30
CA THR A 70 -2.47 -5.88 16.44
C THR A 70 -1.79 -5.80 17.80
N GLY A 71 -1.56 -4.59 18.33
CA GLY A 71 -0.99 -4.39 19.65
C GLY A 71 -1.86 -4.95 20.77
N TYR A 72 -3.15 -4.64 20.75
CA TYR A 72 -4.13 -5.17 21.69
C TYR A 72 -4.19 -6.71 21.64
N LEU A 73 -4.30 -7.27 20.43
CA LEU A 73 -4.35 -8.72 20.22
C LEU A 73 -3.04 -9.40 20.64
N THR A 74 -1.89 -8.74 20.44
CA THR A 74 -0.58 -9.24 20.91
C THR A 74 -0.53 -9.31 22.44
N ARG A 75 -1.07 -8.31 23.16
CA ARG A 75 -1.16 -8.34 24.62
C ARG A 75 -2.11 -9.42 25.14
N LEU A 76 -3.20 -9.66 24.41
CA LEU A 76 -4.20 -10.65 24.80
C LEU A 76 -3.71 -12.10 24.60
N MET A 77 -3.11 -12.37 23.43
CA MET A 77 -2.79 -13.75 22.99
C MET A 77 -1.29 -14.06 23.03
N GLY A 78 -0.45 -13.03 23.08
CA GLY A 78 0.97 -13.13 22.79
C GLY A 78 1.27 -13.25 21.29
N MET A 79 2.45 -12.82 20.86
CA MET A 79 2.83 -12.78 19.44
C MET A 79 2.72 -14.14 18.73
N ARG A 80 3.11 -15.24 19.40
CA ARG A 80 3.02 -16.58 18.81
C ARG A 80 1.59 -16.92 18.41
N TRP A 81 0.67 -16.84 19.36
CA TRP A 81 -0.72 -17.26 19.13
C TRP A 81 -1.47 -16.26 18.27
N LEU A 82 -1.16 -14.97 18.34
CA LEU A 82 -1.68 -13.99 17.40
C LEU A 82 -1.32 -14.38 15.97
N PHE A 83 -0.04 -14.63 15.67
CA PHE A 83 0.39 -14.97 14.33
C PHE A 83 -0.20 -16.31 13.85
N VAL A 84 -0.18 -17.34 14.69
CA VAL A 84 -0.74 -18.67 14.35
C VAL A 84 -2.23 -18.57 14.08
N THR A 85 -2.99 -17.86 14.92
CA THR A 85 -4.44 -17.67 14.71
C THR A 85 -4.71 -16.85 13.45
N ALA A 86 -4.00 -15.74 13.26
CA ALA A 86 -4.19 -14.87 12.11
C ALA A 86 -3.92 -15.61 10.79
N ILE A 87 -2.78 -16.32 10.67
CA ILE A 87 -2.46 -17.04 9.43
C ILE A 87 -3.42 -18.24 9.22
N SER A 88 -3.88 -18.91 10.27
CA SER A 88 -4.87 -19.99 10.16
C SER A 88 -6.22 -19.46 9.69
N VAL A 89 -6.72 -18.37 10.28
CA VAL A 89 -7.97 -17.73 9.87
C VAL A 89 -7.87 -17.20 8.45
N PHE A 90 -6.75 -16.55 8.09
CA PHE A 90 -6.50 -16.10 6.73
C PHE A 90 -6.57 -17.25 5.72
N THR A 91 -5.93 -18.39 6.04
CA THR A 91 -5.90 -19.59 5.19
C THR A 91 -7.28 -20.21 5.04
N LEU A 92 -8.04 -20.33 6.14
CA LEU A 92 -9.41 -20.85 6.10
C LEU A 92 -10.35 -19.92 5.31
N ALA A 93 -10.22 -18.61 5.50
CA ALA A 93 -10.98 -17.62 4.75
C ALA A 93 -10.61 -17.66 3.25
N SER A 94 -9.34 -17.87 2.90
CA SER A 94 -8.91 -18.08 1.51
C SER A 94 -9.60 -19.31 0.90
N ALA A 95 -9.64 -20.44 1.62
CA ALA A 95 -10.36 -21.61 1.16
C ALA A 95 -11.88 -21.34 1.01
N ALA A 96 -12.47 -20.56 1.94
CA ALA A 96 -13.88 -20.15 1.86
C ALA A 96 -14.13 -19.22 0.66
N CYS A 97 -13.21 -18.30 0.34
CA CYS A 97 -13.29 -17.48 -0.87
C CYS A 97 -13.29 -18.37 -2.13
N ALA A 98 -12.39 -19.35 -2.19
CA ALA A 98 -12.31 -20.29 -3.31
C ALA A 98 -13.57 -21.18 -3.44
N ALA A 99 -14.23 -21.50 -2.33
CA ALA A 99 -15.45 -22.29 -2.32
C ALA A 99 -16.73 -21.47 -2.54
N SER A 100 -16.62 -20.14 -2.72
CA SER A 100 -17.78 -19.25 -2.83
C SER A 100 -18.48 -19.40 -4.18
N ASN A 101 -19.80 -19.58 -4.16
CA ASN A 101 -20.64 -19.72 -5.36
C ASN A 101 -21.51 -18.46 -5.61
N GLY A 102 -21.19 -17.32 -4.98
CA GLY A 102 -21.95 -16.09 -5.13
C GLY A 102 -21.31 -14.91 -4.40
N PHE A 103 -21.88 -13.72 -4.59
CA PHE A 103 -21.35 -12.47 -4.07
C PHE A 103 -21.29 -12.42 -2.54
N ALA A 104 -22.39 -12.70 -1.85
CA ALA A 104 -22.48 -12.56 -0.39
C ALA A 104 -21.50 -13.45 0.38
N PRO A 105 -21.38 -14.79 0.10
CA PRO A 105 -20.39 -15.62 0.77
C PRO A 105 -18.95 -15.20 0.45
N LEU A 106 -18.67 -14.73 -0.77
CA LEU A 106 -17.34 -14.22 -1.13
C LEU A 106 -16.99 -12.99 -0.30
N ILE A 107 -17.90 -12.01 -0.20
CA ILE A 107 -17.66 -10.79 0.60
C ILE A 107 -17.47 -11.12 2.08
N ALA A 108 -18.29 -12.01 2.65
CA ALA A 108 -18.15 -12.42 4.05
C ALA A 108 -16.76 -13.07 4.30
N ALA A 109 -16.33 -13.95 3.41
CA ALA A 109 -15.00 -14.56 3.49
C ALA A 109 -13.87 -13.52 3.32
N ARG A 110 -14.02 -12.55 2.40
CA ARG A 110 -13.07 -11.43 2.19
C ARG A 110 -12.92 -10.54 3.42
N ILE A 111 -14.01 -10.24 4.14
CA ILE A 111 -13.94 -9.48 5.40
C ILE A 111 -13.11 -10.23 6.45
N VAL A 112 -13.37 -11.52 6.63
CA VAL A 112 -12.62 -12.36 7.58
C VAL A 112 -11.14 -12.47 7.18
N GLN A 113 -10.88 -12.67 5.90
CA GLN A 113 -9.54 -12.77 5.33
C GLN A 113 -8.76 -11.46 5.51
N GLY A 114 -9.37 -10.31 5.20
CA GLY A 114 -8.76 -8.99 5.36
C GLY A 114 -8.46 -8.66 6.82
N PHE A 115 -9.38 -8.97 7.73
CA PHE A 115 -9.14 -8.77 9.17
C PHE A 115 -7.96 -9.61 9.67
N ALA A 116 -7.86 -10.85 9.27
CA ALA A 116 -6.73 -11.71 9.63
C ALA A 116 -5.42 -11.21 8.98
N GLY A 117 -5.45 -10.88 7.68
CA GLY A 117 -4.31 -10.35 6.93
C GLY A 117 -3.74 -9.07 7.52
N GLY A 118 -4.62 -8.15 7.95
CA GLY A 118 -4.24 -6.86 8.53
C GLY A 118 -3.42 -6.96 9.82
N THR A 119 -3.51 -8.06 10.56
CA THR A 119 -2.68 -8.27 11.76
C THR A 119 -1.30 -8.83 11.44
N LEU A 120 -1.12 -9.50 10.29
CA LEU A 120 0.14 -10.16 9.93
C LEU A 120 1.26 -9.16 9.68
N ILE A 121 0.96 -8.02 9.03
CA ILE A 121 1.96 -7.01 8.66
C ILE A 121 2.59 -6.37 9.91
N PRO A 122 1.83 -5.76 10.83
CA PRO A 122 2.39 -5.18 12.04
C PRO A 122 3.05 -6.22 12.96
N ALA A 123 2.54 -7.47 12.99
CA ALA A 123 3.13 -8.54 13.76
C ALA A 123 4.57 -8.87 13.31
N VAL A 124 4.82 -8.90 11.98
CA VAL A 124 6.18 -9.10 11.43
C VAL A 124 7.11 -7.96 11.83
N PHE A 125 6.69 -6.70 11.67
CA PHE A 125 7.51 -5.55 12.07
C PHE A 125 7.73 -5.49 13.58
N SER A 126 6.75 -5.90 14.40
CA SER A 126 6.93 -6.04 15.84
C SER A 126 7.96 -7.13 16.19
N ALA A 127 7.91 -8.26 15.47
CA ALA A 127 8.83 -9.38 15.68
C ALA A 127 10.29 -8.99 15.45
N VAL A 128 10.58 -8.04 14.54
CA VAL A 128 11.94 -7.51 14.36
C VAL A 128 12.53 -7.00 15.66
N PHE A 129 11.77 -6.20 16.40
CA PHE A 129 12.26 -5.53 17.62
C PHE A 129 12.15 -6.42 18.86
N LEU A 130 11.29 -7.43 18.85
CA LEU A 130 11.07 -8.33 19.97
C LEU A 130 11.92 -9.60 19.93
N LEU A 131 12.30 -10.07 18.73
CA LEU A 131 13.03 -11.32 18.56
C LEU A 131 14.52 -11.13 18.25
N PHE A 132 14.91 -9.96 17.73
CA PHE A 132 16.28 -9.73 17.27
C PHE A 132 17.02 -8.69 18.11
N PRO A 133 18.31 -8.94 18.44
CA PRO A 133 19.16 -7.93 19.03
C PRO A 133 19.36 -6.75 18.07
N GLU A 134 19.63 -5.55 18.60
CA GLU A 134 19.69 -4.30 17.82
C GLU A 134 20.58 -4.41 16.58
N ARG A 135 21.72 -5.11 16.69
CA ARG A 135 22.66 -5.35 15.59
C ARG A 135 22.03 -6.07 14.39
N GLN A 136 21.01 -6.90 14.59
CA GLN A 136 20.37 -7.72 13.54
C GLN A 136 19.02 -7.16 13.08
N GLN A 137 18.46 -6.18 13.77
CA GLN A 137 17.16 -5.59 13.43
C GLN A 137 17.13 -4.98 12.03
N GLY A 138 18.23 -4.35 11.59
CA GLY A 138 18.33 -3.80 10.23
C GLY A 138 18.16 -4.87 9.16
N VAL A 139 18.80 -6.03 9.30
CA VAL A 139 18.68 -7.17 8.37
C VAL A 139 17.26 -7.72 8.40
N ALA A 140 16.69 -7.91 9.59
CA ALA A 140 15.32 -8.42 9.74
C ALA A 140 14.30 -7.45 9.16
N THR A 141 14.41 -6.12 9.42
CA THR A 141 13.54 -5.10 8.81
C THR A 141 13.64 -5.11 7.29
N THR A 142 14.83 -5.27 6.75
CA THR A 142 15.04 -5.32 5.30
C THR A 142 14.39 -6.56 4.69
N LEU A 143 14.53 -7.73 5.32
CA LEU A 143 13.86 -8.96 4.86
C LEU A 143 12.33 -8.77 4.83
N ALA A 144 11.75 -8.21 5.89
CA ALA A 144 10.33 -7.87 5.93
C ALA A 144 9.95 -6.84 4.85
N GLY A 145 10.75 -5.78 4.68
CA GLY A 145 10.49 -4.73 3.69
C GLY A 145 10.57 -5.24 2.25
N VAL A 146 11.56 -6.09 1.94
CA VAL A 146 11.67 -6.76 0.63
C VAL A 146 10.43 -7.62 0.36
N ALA A 147 10.02 -8.45 1.31
CA ALA A 147 8.82 -9.26 1.17
C ALA A 147 7.57 -8.39 0.93
N ALA A 148 7.42 -7.29 1.67
CA ALA A 148 6.28 -6.38 1.54
C ALA A 148 6.18 -5.68 0.18
N VAL A 149 7.31 -5.39 -0.48
CA VAL A 149 7.33 -4.68 -1.77
C VAL A 149 7.37 -5.63 -2.97
N LEU A 150 7.93 -6.82 -2.82
CA LEU A 150 7.87 -7.84 -3.89
C LEU A 150 6.44 -8.33 -4.14
N ALA A 151 5.61 -8.40 -3.10
CA ALA A 151 4.24 -8.87 -3.24
C ALA A 151 3.40 -8.05 -4.25
N PRO A 152 3.35 -6.70 -4.19
CA PRO A 152 2.68 -5.90 -5.20
C PRO A 152 3.28 -6.03 -6.61
N THR A 153 4.58 -6.27 -6.70
CA THR A 153 5.27 -6.41 -7.99
C THR A 153 4.93 -7.74 -8.68
N LEU A 154 4.90 -8.83 -7.90
CA LEU A 154 4.61 -10.18 -8.42
C LEU A 154 3.11 -10.43 -8.60
N GLY A 155 2.26 -9.72 -7.84
CA GLY A 155 0.83 -9.93 -7.80
C GLY A 155 0.14 -9.90 -9.16
N PRO A 156 0.29 -8.82 -9.96
CA PRO A 156 -0.33 -8.72 -11.28
C PRO A 156 0.08 -9.84 -12.22
N VAL A 157 1.37 -10.21 -12.23
CA VAL A 157 1.89 -11.30 -13.06
C VAL A 157 1.29 -12.64 -12.64
N ALA A 158 1.34 -12.93 -11.34
CA ALA A 158 0.82 -14.18 -10.80
C ALA A 158 -0.71 -14.28 -10.97
N GLY A 159 -1.43 -13.18 -10.67
CA GLY A 159 -2.88 -13.13 -10.81
C GLY A 159 -3.35 -13.31 -12.25
N GLY A 160 -2.73 -12.60 -13.20
CA GLY A 160 -3.02 -12.74 -14.63
C GLY A 160 -2.74 -14.15 -15.14
N TRP A 161 -1.57 -14.71 -14.80
CA TRP A 161 -1.22 -16.07 -15.20
C TRP A 161 -2.15 -17.15 -14.62
N ILE A 162 -2.44 -17.07 -13.31
CA ILE A 162 -3.33 -18.02 -12.65
C ILE A 162 -4.73 -17.97 -13.27
N THR A 163 -5.28 -16.79 -13.49
CA THR A 163 -6.64 -16.64 -14.03
C THR A 163 -6.76 -17.08 -15.48
N GLN A 164 -5.71 -16.87 -16.30
CA GLN A 164 -5.69 -17.32 -17.69
C GLN A 164 -5.46 -18.82 -17.83
N THR A 165 -4.63 -19.42 -16.97
CA THR A 165 -4.22 -20.82 -17.09
C THR A 165 -5.19 -21.79 -16.38
N TYR A 166 -5.76 -21.34 -15.25
CA TYR A 166 -6.63 -22.17 -14.42
C TYR A 166 -8.01 -21.52 -14.28
N SER A 167 -8.36 -21.07 -13.07
CA SER A 167 -9.59 -20.34 -12.78
C SER A 167 -9.36 -19.36 -11.64
N TRP A 168 -10.27 -18.40 -11.48
CA TRP A 168 -10.20 -17.42 -10.40
C TRP A 168 -10.17 -18.03 -8.98
N HIS A 169 -10.69 -19.23 -8.77
CA HIS A 169 -10.64 -19.93 -7.48
C HIS A 169 -9.20 -20.17 -7.01
N TRP A 170 -8.28 -20.41 -7.96
CA TRP A 170 -6.86 -20.64 -7.65
C TRP A 170 -6.15 -19.41 -7.11
N LEU A 171 -6.69 -18.20 -7.33
CA LEU A 171 -6.15 -16.98 -6.72
C LEU A 171 -6.18 -17.05 -5.18
N PHE A 172 -7.18 -17.73 -4.65
CA PHE A 172 -7.34 -17.97 -3.22
C PHE A 172 -6.68 -19.27 -2.76
N LEU A 173 -6.78 -20.32 -3.55
CA LEU A 173 -6.19 -21.64 -3.21
C LEU A 173 -4.67 -21.59 -3.10
N VAL A 174 -3.99 -20.67 -3.81
CA VAL A 174 -2.53 -20.50 -3.73
C VAL A 174 -2.07 -20.19 -2.30
N ASN A 175 -2.93 -19.61 -1.47
CA ASN A 175 -2.66 -19.27 -0.07
C ASN A 175 -2.80 -20.49 0.87
N VAL A 176 -3.50 -21.56 0.46
CA VAL A 176 -3.88 -22.64 1.38
C VAL A 176 -2.67 -23.46 1.82
N VAL A 177 -1.89 -23.97 0.88
CA VAL A 177 -0.73 -24.81 1.21
C VAL A 177 0.34 -24.05 1.98
N PRO A 178 0.82 -22.86 1.51
CA PRO A 178 1.80 -22.09 2.27
C PRO A 178 1.27 -21.66 3.64
N GLY A 179 -0.03 -21.33 3.73
CA GLY A 179 -0.65 -20.90 4.98
C GLY A 179 -0.69 -22.00 6.04
N VAL A 180 -1.05 -23.23 5.65
CA VAL A 180 -1.01 -24.39 6.57
C VAL A 180 0.42 -24.68 7.03
N ILE A 181 1.40 -24.64 6.13
CA ILE A 181 2.81 -24.82 6.47
C ILE A 181 3.26 -23.71 7.43
N ALA A 182 2.93 -22.45 7.15
CA ALA A 182 3.29 -21.30 7.97
C ALA A 182 2.65 -21.39 9.37
N ALA A 183 1.37 -21.77 9.47
CA ALA A 183 0.69 -21.96 10.75
C ALA A 183 1.35 -23.06 11.60
N ALA A 184 1.59 -24.22 11.00
CA ALA A 184 2.22 -25.36 11.68
C ALA A 184 3.65 -25.06 12.13
N ALA A 185 4.44 -24.42 11.27
CA ALA A 185 5.81 -24.05 11.56
C ALA A 185 5.89 -22.94 12.62
N ALA A 186 5.07 -21.90 12.53
CA ALA A 186 4.99 -20.84 13.54
C ALA A 186 4.57 -21.39 14.91
N ALA A 187 3.60 -22.31 14.95
CA ALA A 187 3.18 -22.96 16.19
C ALA A 187 4.29 -23.75 16.88
N ARG A 188 5.27 -24.29 16.13
CA ARG A 188 6.41 -25.06 16.69
C ARG A 188 7.64 -24.22 16.99
N LEU A 189 7.91 -23.21 16.13
CA LEU A 189 9.18 -22.47 16.17
C LEU A 189 9.11 -21.16 16.95
N LEU A 190 7.97 -20.46 16.91
CA LEU A 190 7.79 -19.25 17.72
C LEU A 190 7.67 -19.69 19.18
N ARG A 191 8.68 -19.33 19.97
CA ARG A 191 8.60 -19.49 21.41
C ARG A 191 7.65 -18.45 21.98
N THR A 192 6.89 -18.82 22.99
CA THR A 192 6.21 -17.86 23.84
C THR A 192 7.31 -17.04 24.49
N ALA A 193 7.55 -15.80 24.06
CA ALA A 193 8.34 -14.86 24.82
C ALA A 193 7.74 -14.86 26.23
N ALA A 194 8.60 -14.88 27.26
CA ALA A 194 8.18 -14.87 28.66
C ALA A 194 7.02 -13.88 28.81
N ALA A 195 5.94 -14.32 29.42
CA ALA A 195 4.66 -13.62 29.44
C ALA A 195 4.90 -12.13 29.65
N MET A 196 4.76 -11.34 28.57
CA MET A 196 4.41 -9.93 28.75
C MET A 196 3.22 -9.97 29.70
N GLU A 197 3.35 -9.32 30.85
CA GLU A 197 2.32 -9.31 31.88
C GLU A 197 0.98 -9.27 31.21
N ARG A 198 0.21 -10.37 31.37
CA ARG A 198 -1.16 -10.46 30.85
C ARG A 198 -1.97 -9.46 31.65
N GLY A 199 -1.76 -8.18 31.33
CA GLY A 199 -2.57 -7.11 31.88
C GLY A 199 -4.00 -7.39 31.43
N HIS A 200 -4.92 -7.44 32.40
CA HIS A 200 -6.35 -7.49 32.11
C HIS A 200 -6.72 -6.21 31.37
N ALA A 201 -6.49 -6.20 30.04
CA ALA A 201 -6.95 -5.12 29.19
C ALA A 201 -8.47 -5.18 29.20
N ALA A 202 -9.10 -4.23 29.89
CA ALA A 202 -10.56 -4.13 29.89
C ALA A 202 -11.03 -4.03 28.43
N PHE A 203 -11.91 -4.94 28.02
CA PHE A 203 -12.45 -4.96 26.67
C PHE A 203 -13.37 -3.75 26.47
N ASP A 204 -12.89 -2.72 25.78
CA ASP A 204 -13.68 -1.55 25.43
C ASP A 204 -14.34 -1.73 24.05
N ALA A 205 -15.48 -2.44 24.06
CA ALA A 205 -16.24 -2.70 22.83
C ALA A 205 -16.64 -1.42 22.09
N LEU A 206 -16.98 -0.34 22.82
CA LEU A 206 -17.38 0.91 22.20
C LEU A 206 -16.19 1.62 21.52
N ALA A 207 -14.99 1.57 22.11
CA ALA A 207 -13.79 2.10 21.44
C ALA A 207 -13.46 1.31 20.18
N LEU A 208 -13.60 -0.03 20.22
CA LEU A 208 -13.39 -0.89 19.04
C LEU A 208 -14.39 -0.60 17.93
N LEU A 209 -15.68 -0.52 18.26
CA LEU A 209 -16.73 -0.20 17.29
C LEU A 209 -16.55 1.21 16.71
N ALA A 210 -16.17 2.19 17.53
CA ALA A 210 -15.91 3.55 17.08
C ALA A 210 -14.68 3.61 16.16
N LEU A 211 -13.61 2.87 16.45
CA LEU A 211 -12.45 2.76 15.57
C LEU A 211 -12.83 2.12 14.23
N ALA A 212 -13.54 1.00 14.26
CA ALA A 212 -14.01 0.31 13.06
C ALA A 212 -14.91 1.22 12.21
N ALA A 213 -15.88 1.90 12.84
CA ALA A 213 -16.78 2.83 12.15
C ALA A 213 -16.01 4.01 11.53
N ALA A 214 -15.03 4.59 12.25
CA ALA A 214 -14.23 5.71 11.76
C ALA A 214 -13.39 5.31 10.54
N LEU A 215 -12.67 4.18 10.61
CA LEU A 215 -11.82 3.72 9.51
C LEU A 215 -12.64 3.23 8.31
N THR A 216 -13.76 2.55 8.54
CA THR A 216 -14.67 2.14 7.47
C THR A 216 -15.30 3.35 6.77
N ALA A 217 -15.78 4.34 7.53
CA ALA A 217 -16.37 5.54 6.96
C ALA A 217 -15.32 6.37 6.18
N LEU A 218 -14.08 6.42 6.67
CA LEU A 218 -12.96 7.04 5.95
C LEU A 218 -12.71 6.33 4.60
N GLU A 219 -12.60 5.00 4.60
CA GLU A 219 -12.35 4.22 3.39
C GLU A 219 -13.45 4.38 2.35
N LEU A 220 -14.72 4.40 2.81
CA LEU A 220 -15.87 4.65 1.92
C LEU A 220 -15.83 6.07 1.35
N ALA A 221 -15.59 7.09 2.17
CA ALA A 221 -15.49 8.48 1.71
C ALA A 221 -14.36 8.67 0.69
N LEU A 222 -13.19 8.08 0.93
CA LEU A 222 -12.05 8.15 0.02
C LEU A 222 -12.33 7.45 -1.32
N LYS A 223 -13.10 6.35 -1.29
CA LYS A 223 -13.51 5.61 -2.49
C LYS A 223 -14.57 6.36 -3.30
N ASP A 224 -15.57 6.92 -2.63
CA ASP A 224 -16.74 7.50 -3.29
C ASP A 224 -16.50 8.95 -3.74
N ALA A 225 -15.65 9.70 -3.03
CA ALA A 225 -15.39 11.12 -3.29
C ALA A 225 -14.86 11.45 -4.70
N PRO A 226 -13.92 10.69 -5.29
CA PRO A 226 -13.44 10.99 -6.65
C PRO A 226 -14.53 10.92 -7.71
N GLY A 227 -15.46 9.96 -7.61
CA GLY A 227 -16.54 9.76 -8.59
C GLY A 227 -17.80 10.59 -8.33
N LEU A 228 -18.21 10.71 -7.05
CA LEU A 228 -19.43 11.43 -6.67
C LEU A 228 -19.20 12.92 -6.40
N GLY A 229 -17.94 13.32 -6.21
CA GLY A 229 -17.53 14.67 -5.77
C GLY A 229 -17.52 14.80 -4.26
N TRP A 230 -16.49 15.49 -3.75
CA TRP A 230 -16.25 15.74 -2.32
C TRP A 230 -17.38 16.48 -1.61
N GLY A 231 -18.21 17.25 -2.35
CA GLY A 231 -19.36 17.99 -1.82
C GLY A 231 -20.68 17.22 -1.85
N SER A 232 -20.71 15.97 -2.30
CA SER A 232 -21.96 15.18 -2.35
C SER A 232 -22.47 14.85 -0.94
N ALA A 233 -23.79 14.81 -0.78
CA ALA A 233 -24.43 14.53 0.51
C ALA A 233 -23.99 13.18 1.12
N ARG A 234 -23.74 12.19 0.27
CA ARG A 234 -23.25 10.88 0.68
C ARG A 234 -21.84 10.97 1.24
N VAL A 235 -20.90 11.56 0.53
CA VAL A 235 -19.50 11.72 0.97
C VAL A 235 -19.41 12.58 2.23
N LEU A 236 -20.18 13.67 2.30
CA LEU A 236 -20.26 14.51 3.51
C LEU A 236 -20.82 13.73 4.71
N GLY A 237 -21.82 12.86 4.51
CA GLY A 237 -22.36 11.96 5.54
C GLY A 237 -21.30 10.95 6.03
N GLU A 238 -20.54 10.37 5.14
CA GLU A 238 -19.44 9.45 5.45
C GLU A 238 -18.31 10.17 6.23
N ILE A 239 -17.93 11.38 5.82
CA ILE A 239 -16.96 12.22 6.54
C ILE A 239 -17.48 12.60 7.92
N ALA A 240 -18.75 12.98 8.05
CA ALA A 240 -19.35 13.31 9.34
C ALA A 240 -19.36 12.09 10.29
N LEU A 241 -19.72 10.91 9.78
CA LEU A 241 -19.65 9.65 10.52
C LEU A 241 -18.21 9.34 10.96
N MET A 242 -17.25 9.48 10.04
CA MET A 242 -15.82 9.28 10.32
C MET A 242 -15.34 10.20 11.45
N LEU A 243 -15.63 11.52 11.37
CA LEU A 243 -15.21 12.49 12.38
C LEU A 243 -15.89 12.22 13.74
N GLY A 244 -17.19 11.92 13.76
CA GLY A 244 -17.93 11.59 14.97
C GLY A 244 -17.39 10.33 15.65
N ALA A 245 -17.21 9.26 14.90
CA ALA A 245 -16.66 8.00 15.39
C ALA A 245 -15.21 8.15 15.86
N ALA A 246 -14.37 8.88 15.11
CA ALA A 246 -12.99 9.17 15.50
C ALA A 246 -12.92 9.99 16.80
N ALA A 247 -13.80 10.97 16.99
CA ALA A 247 -13.89 11.74 18.23
C ALA A 247 -14.28 10.87 19.43
N VAL A 248 -15.26 9.98 19.27
CA VAL A 248 -15.64 9.01 20.31
C VAL A 248 -14.48 8.09 20.65
N PHE A 249 -13.81 7.51 19.63
CA PHE A 249 -12.65 6.66 19.80
C PHE A 249 -11.51 7.39 20.52
N ALA A 250 -11.13 8.58 20.05
CA ALA A 250 -10.03 9.35 20.64
C ALA A 250 -10.33 9.72 22.10
N ARG A 251 -11.55 10.20 22.41
CA ARG A 251 -11.95 10.53 23.78
C ARG A 251 -11.87 9.34 24.73
N ARG A 252 -12.34 8.16 24.29
CA ARG A 252 -12.29 6.94 25.12
C ARG A 252 -10.86 6.45 25.30
N THR A 253 -10.11 6.34 24.21
CA THR A 253 -8.72 5.86 24.18
C THR A 253 -7.78 6.73 25.02
N LEU A 254 -7.90 8.07 24.95
CA LEU A 254 -7.07 8.97 25.73
C LEU A 254 -7.39 8.98 27.22
N ARG A 255 -8.61 8.59 27.61
CA ARG A 255 -9.04 8.49 29.02
C ARG A 255 -8.81 7.10 29.61
N ALA A 256 -8.64 6.08 28.78
CA ALA A 256 -8.44 4.71 29.24
C ALA A 256 -7.08 4.54 29.92
N ARG A 257 -7.02 3.73 30.99
CA ARG A 257 -5.75 3.31 31.63
C ARG A 257 -5.00 2.29 30.75
N HIS A 258 -5.73 1.40 30.10
CA HIS A 258 -5.24 0.39 29.17
C HIS A 258 -5.98 0.53 27.84
N PRO A 259 -5.57 1.45 26.96
CA PRO A 259 -6.26 1.71 25.71
C PRO A 259 -6.11 0.54 24.73
N VAL A 260 -7.08 0.43 23.80
CA VAL A 260 -7.02 -0.53 22.69
C VAL A 260 -5.87 -0.20 21.73
N VAL A 261 -5.65 1.11 21.48
CA VAL A 261 -4.54 1.62 20.66
C VAL A 261 -3.82 2.70 21.47
N GLU A 262 -2.51 2.60 21.61
CA GLU A 262 -1.73 3.55 22.43
C GLU A 262 -1.40 4.84 21.65
N LEU A 263 -2.42 5.72 21.50
CA LEU A 263 -2.27 7.00 20.79
C LEU A 263 -1.25 7.94 21.46
N ARG A 264 -0.95 7.73 22.75
CA ARG A 264 0.03 8.55 23.48
C ARG A 264 1.44 8.43 22.92
N LEU A 265 1.73 7.36 22.15
CA LEU A 265 3.00 7.19 21.43
C LEU A 265 3.28 8.36 20.46
N LEU A 266 2.22 8.96 19.88
CA LEU A 266 2.36 10.15 19.01
C LEU A 266 2.90 11.39 19.75
N ARG A 267 2.91 11.40 21.08
CA ARG A 267 3.57 12.46 21.87
C ARG A 267 5.09 12.34 21.85
N ASN A 268 5.63 11.16 21.57
CA ASN A 268 7.05 10.98 21.33
C ASN A 268 7.38 11.54 19.94
N ARG A 269 8.23 12.58 19.91
CA ARG A 269 8.56 13.31 18.69
C ARG A 269 9.15 12.42 17.59
N ASN A 270 10.05 11.51 17.93
CA ASN A 270 10.68 10.62 16.96
C ASN A 270 9.67 9.60 16.39
N PHE A 271 8.79 9.08 17.25
CA PHE A 271 7.70 8.21 16.82
C PHE A 271 6.72 8.96 15.89
N ALA A 272 6.30 10.16 16.26
CA ALA A 272 5.40 10.97 15.44
C ALA A 272 6.00 11.32 14.06
N VAL A 273 7.27 11.75 14.03
CA VAL A 273 7.95 12.05 12.77
C VAL A 273 8.15 10.79 11.93
N GLY A 274 8.59 9.68 12.54
CA GLY A 274 8.71 8.40 11.83
C GLY A 274 7.38 7.93 11.25
N SER A 275 6.28 8.07 12.00
CA SER A 275 4.92 7.75 11.55
C SER A 275 4.44 8.67 10.43
N ALA A 276 4.75 9.97 10.49
CA ALA A 276 4.45 10.91 9.40
C ALA A 276 5.25 10.58 8.12
N LEU A 277 6.53 10.20 8.25
CA LEU A 277 7.33 9.71 7.13
C LEU A 277 6.78 8.41 6.56
N SER A 278 6.29 7.50 7.42
CA SER A 278 5.61 6.28 7.00
C SER A 278 4.32 6.57 6.22
N PHE A 279 3.55 7.59 6.63
CA PHE A 279 2.38 8.07 5.89
C PHE A 279 2.76 8.56 4.50
N VAL A 280 3.77 9.43 4.38
CA VAL A 280 4.22 9.95 3.09
C VAL A 280 4.80 8.84 2.20
N LEU A 281 5.54 7.89 2.78
CA LEU A 281 5.98 6.71 2.05
C LEU A 281 4.77 5.92 1.52
N GLY A 282 3.69 5.81 2.30
CA GLY A 282 2.44 5.19 1.88
C GLY A 282 1.85 5.88 0.64
N VAL A 283 1.73 7.20 0.65
CA VAL A 283 1.25 7.99 -0.51
C VAL A 283 2.05 7.66 -1.78
N GLY A 284 3.39 7.74 -1.70
CA GLY A 284 4.25 7.51 -2.87
C GLY A 284 4.29 6.04 -3.32
N LEU A 285 4.37 5.10 -2.36
CA LEU A 285 4.47 3.66 -2.65
C LEU A 285 3.20 3.13 -3.30
N PHE A 286 2.04 3.31 -2.65
CA PHE A 286 0.76 2.83 -3.19
C PHE A 286 0.37 3.61 -4.44
N GLY A 287 0.60 4.93 -4.45
CA GLY A 287 0.34 5.77 -5.63
C GLY A 287 1.16 5.33 -6.84
N SER A 288 2.46 5.06 -6.68
CA SER A 288 3.30 4.61 -7.80
C SER A 288 2.94 3.21 -8.29
N THR A 289 2.55 2.31 -7.38
CA THR A 289 2.11 0.96 -7.71
C THR A 289 0.75 0.96 -8.44
N TYR A 290 -0.08 1.99 -8.22
CA TYR A 290 -1.37 2.18 -8.87
C TYR A 290 -1.24 2.90 -10.23
N LEU A 291 -0.56 4.07 -10.27
CA LEU A 291 -0.48 4.90 -11.48
C LEU A 291 0.20 4.21 -12.65
N MET A 292 1.21 3.39 -12.37
CA MET A 292 1.98 2.76 -13.44
C MET A 292 1.17 1.69 -14.21
N PRO A 293 0.52 0.70 -13.59
CA PRO A 293 -0.38 -0.20 -14.30
C PRO A 293 -1.56 0.51 -14.95
N PHE A 294 -2.07 1.57 -14.30
CA PHE A 294 -3.18 2.37 -14.82
C PHE A 294 -2.81 3.03 -16.16
N PHE A 295 -1.63 3.65 -16.23
CA PHE A 295 -1.11 4.23 -17.48
C PHE A 295 -0.86 3.15 -18.54
N LEU A 296 -0.12 2.09 -18.19
CA LEU A 296 0.24 1.02 -19.13
C LEU A 296 -0.99 0.28 -19.66
N GLY A 297 -2.02 0.09 -18.83
CA GLY A 297 -3.25 -0.59 -19.23
C GLY A 297 -4.20 0.27 -20.06
N LEU A 298 -4.41 1.54 -19.70
CA LEU A 298 -5.42 2.38 -20.33
C LEU A 298 -4.89 3.26 -21.47
N VAL A 299 -3.62 3.65 -21.42
CA VAL A 299 -3.00 4.49 -22.46
C VAL A 299 -2.24 3.61 -23.47
N ARG A 300 -1.46 2.63 -22.97
CA ARG A 300 -0.61 1.78 -23.80
C ARG A 300 -1.24 0.43 -24.19
N ASP A 301 -2.41 0.11 -23.68
CA ASP A 301 -3.15 -1.13 -23.93
C ASP A 301 -2.35 -2.41 -23.59
N HIS A 302 -1.40 -2.34 -22.64
CA HIS A 302 -0.65 -3.51 -22.21
C HIS A 302 -1.50 -4.47 -21.39
N GLY A 303 -1.35 -5.76 -21.64
CA GLY A 303 -1.95 -6.81 -20.81
C GLY A 303 -1.23 -6.97 -19.48
N ALA A 304 -1.89 -7.61 -18.51
CA ALA A 304 -1.42 -7.77 -17.13
C ALA A 304 0.00 -8.36 -17.03
N LEU A 305 0.35 -9.33 -17.88
CA LEU A 305 1.68 -9.95 -17.89
C LEU A 305 2.76 -8.94 -18.31
N ALA A 306 2.55 -8.17 -19.37
CA ALA A 306 3.48 -7.15 -19.84
C ALA A 306 3.67 -6.05 -18.78
N ILE A 307 2.58 -5.58 -18.17
CA ILE A 307 2.62 -4.61 -17.06
C ILE A 307 3.48 -5.15 -15.92
N GLY A 308 3.25 -6.40 -15.52
CA GLY A 308 4.03 -7.04 -14.46
C GLY A 308 5.51 -7.11 -14.78
N GLN A 309 5.88 -7.49 -16.02
CA GLN A 309 7.28 -7.54 -16.47
C GLN A 309 7.94 -6.16 -16.42
N ILE A 310 7.25 -5.11 -16.86
CA ILE A 310 7.76 -3.73 -16.78
C ILE A 310 7.98 -3.33 -15.32
N MET A 311 7.06 -3.67 -14.42
CA MET A 311 7.15 -3.33 -12.99
C MET A 311 8.26 -4.08 -12.23
N LEU A 312 8.75 -5.22 -12.76
CA LEU A 312 9.85 -5.98 -12.13
C LEU A 312 11.12 -5.14 -11.92
N VAL A 313 11.37 -4.13 -12.75
CA VAL A 313 12.52 -3.22 -12.62
C VAL A 313 12.58 -2.58 -11.24
N THR A 314 11.44 -2.12 -10.71
CA THR A 314 11.36 -1.54 -9.35
C THR A 314 11.75 -2.56 -8.28
N GLY A 315 11.22 -3.79 -8.38
CA GLY A 315 11.52 -4.87 -7.42
C GLY A 315 13.00 -5.30 -7.46
N LEU A 316 13.58 -5.44 -8.66
CA LEU A 316 15.00 -5.78 -8.83
C LEU A 316 15.91 -4.68 -8.28
N ALA A 317 15.63 -3.41 -8.57
CA ALA A 317 16.38 -2.28 -8.03
C ALA A 317 16.35 -2.26 -6.49
N GLN A 318 15.20 -2.58 -5.89
CA GLN A 318 15.06 -2.68 -4.44
C GLN A 318 15.88 -3.84 -3.87
N LEU A 319 15.85 -5.03 -4.48
CA LEU A 319 16.63 -6.19 -4.04
C LEU A 319 18.14 -5.90 -4.05
N ILE A 320 18.61 -5.20 -5.09
CA ILE A 320 20.02 -4.81 -5.21
C ILE A 320 20.38 -3.74 -4.17
N ALA A 321 19.50 -2.76 -3.92
CA ALA A 321 19.75 -1.67 -2.99
C ALA A 321 19.61 -2.10 -1.50
N ALA A 322 18.86 -3.17 -1.20
CA ALA A 322 18.57 -3.60 0.15
C ALA A 322 19.83 -3.91 0.99
N PRO A 323 20.82 -4.70 0.54
CA PRO A 323 22.07 -4.93 1.30
C PRO A 323 22.86 -3.64 1.55
N LEU A 324 22.87 -2.72 0.59
CA LEU A 324 23.53 -1.43 0.71
C LEU A 324 22.86 -0.56 1.79
N ALA A 325 21.53 -0.53 1.83
CA ALA A 325 20.78 0.20 2.83
C ALA A 325 21.12 -0.30 4.26
N VAL A 326 21.18 -1.64 4.46
CA VAL A 326 21.58 -2.25 5.74
C VAL A 326 23.02 -1.90 6.12
N ALA A 327 23.94 -1.96 5.17
CA ALA A 327 25.35 -1.67 5.41
C ALA A 327 25.56 -0.19 5.80
N LEU A 328 24.88 0.72 5.12
CA LEU A 328 24.96 2.16 5.37
C LEU A 328 24.26 2.56 6.67
N GLU A 329 23.15 1.90 7.04
CA GLU A 329 22.43 2.20 8.29
C GLU A 329 23.32 2.04 9.54
N ARG A 330 24.34 1.17 9.49
CA ARG A 330 25.29 0.95 10.58
C ARG A 330 26.38 2.02 10.68
N ARG A 331 26.61 2.79 9.62
CA ARG A 331 27.74 3.71 9.48
C ARG A 331 27.33 5.17 9.33
N VAL A 332 26.11 5.41 8.85
CA VAL A 332 25.62 6.75 8.49
C VAL A 332 24.46 7.15 9.40
N ASP A 333 24.36 8.43 9.73
CA ASP A 333 23.25 8.97 10.52
C ASP A 333 21.90 8.61 9.83
N PRO A 334 20.96 7.98 10.56
CA PRO A 334 19.64 7.61 10.02
C PRO A 334 18.90 8.77 9.35
N ARG A 335 19.15 10.02 9.74
CA ARG A 335 18.54 11.21 9.13
C ARG A 335 19.05 11.41 7.71
N LEU A 336 20.37 11.31 7.50
CA LEU A 336 20.98 11.49 6.17
C LEU A 336 20.47 10.39 5.21
N LEU A 337 20.35 9.15 5.72
CA LEU A 337 19.80 8.05 4.93
C LEU A 337 18.33 8.27 4.61
N THR A 338 17.53 8.80 5.55
CA THR A 338 16.13 9.16 5.31
C THR A 338 16.02 10.27 4.27
N LEU A 339 16.83 11.34 4.40
CA LEU A 339 16.88 12.44 3.42
C LEU A 339 17.25 11.92 2.03
N PHE A 340 18.29 11.12 1.94
CA PHE A 340 18.71 10.49 0.68
C PHE A 340 17.58 9.63 0.07
N GLY A 341 16.95 8.78 0.88
CA GLY A 341 15.85 7.92 0.44
C GLY A 341 14.67 8.71 -0.12
N PHE A 342 14.15 9.69 0.65
CA PHE A 342 12.99 10.48 0.22
C PHE A 342 13.33 11.40 -0.96
N ALA A 343 14.56 11.94 -1.05
CA ALA A 343 15.00 12.73 -2.21
C ALA A 343 15.06 11.86 -3.48
N LEU A 344 15.66 10.67 -3.38
CA LEU A 344 15.76 9.73 -4.50
C LEU A 344 14.38 9.20 -4.93
N PHE A 345 13.51 8.87 -3.96
CA PHE A 345 12.15 8.42 -4.22
C PHE A 345 11.33 9.50 -4.89
N GLY A 346 11.37 10.72 -4.33
CA GLY A 346 10.71 11.90 -4.91
C GLY A 346 11.20 12.22 -6.32
N ALA A 347 12.51 12.13 -6.58
CA ALA A 347 13.06 12.29 -7.93
C ALA A 347 12.50 11.25 -8.91
N GLY A 348 12.40 9.99 -8.52
CA GLY A 348 11.79 8.94 -9.33
C GLY A 348 10.30 9.18 -9.62
N LEU A 349 9.55 9.70 -8.65
CA LEU A 349 8.14 10.08 -8.83
C LEU A 349 8.00 11.29 -9.77
N LEU A 350 8.82 12.33 -9.57
CA LEU A 350 8.80 13.54 -10.41
C LEU A 350 9.24 13.27 -11.85
N LEU A 351 10.18 12.36 -12.08
CA LEU A 351 10.54 11.93 -13.44
C LEU A 351 9.38 11.20 -14.12
N SER A 352 8.58 10.44 -13.36
CA SER A 352 7.39 9.77 -13.90
C SER A 352 6.27 10.76 -14.29
N SER A 353 6.32 12.04 -13.91
CA SER A 353 5.32 13.05 -14.29
C SER A 353 5.52 13.65 -15.70
N ARG A 354 6.43 13.11 -16.49
CA ARG A 354 6.75 13.59 -17.85
C ARG A 354 6.42 12.57 -18.93
N GLN A 355 5.40 11.75 -18.70
CA GLN A 355 4.96 10.74 -19.66
C GLN A 355 4.23 11.38 -20.85
N THR A 356 4.38 10.78 -22.01
CA THR A 356 3.62 11.06 -23.22
C THR A 356 2.78 9.85 -23.60
N VAL A 357 1.87 9.98 -24.53
CA VAL A 357 1.07 8.84 -25.04
C VAL A 357 1.93 7.71 -25.61
N ASN A 358 3.18 8.01 -25.97
CA ASN A 358 4.13 7.05 -26.56
C ASN A 358 5.13 6.48 -25.54
N THR A 359 5.12 6.98 -24.29
CA THR A 359 6.02 6.49 -23.24
C THR A 359 5.78 5.00 -23.00
N ASP A 360 6.86 4.21 -22.97
CA ASP A 360 6.79 2.77 -22.76
C ASP A 360 7.91 2.28 -21.81
N ALA A 361 8.16 0.98 -21.78
CA ALA A 361 9.06 0.32 -20.86
C ALA A 361 10.45 0.98 -20.76
N ALA A 362 11.04 1.37 -21.90
CA ALA A 362 12.39 1.92 -21.95
C ALA A 362 12.53 3.25 -21.17
N GLU A 363 11.58 4.17 -21.36
CA GLU A 363 11.59 5.47 -20.70
C GLU A 363 11.24 5.35 -19.22
N MET A 364 10.55 4.25 -18.82
CA MET A 364 10.18 3.99 -17.43
C MET A 364 11.28 3.33 -16.60
N ILE A 365 12.38 2.84 -17.21
CA ILE A 365 13.46 2.15 -16.49
C ILE A 365 14.08 3.08 -15.44
N LEU A 366 14.54 4.27 -15.83
CA LEU A 366 15.22 5.18 -14.90
C LEU A 366 14.35 5.60 -13.71
N PRO A 367 13.11 6.09 -13.89
CA PRO A 367 12.23 6.39 -12.77
C PRO A 367 12.00 5.20 -11.84
N GLN A 368 11.87 3.98 -12.37
CA GLN A 368 11.67 2.77 -11.59
C GLN A 368 12.93 2.37 -10.80
N LEU A 369 14.12 2.46 -11.41
CA LEU A 369 15.39 2.21 -10.72
C LEU A 369 15.57 3.14 -9.52
N LEU A 370 15.29 4.44 -9.71
CA LEU A 370 15.38 5.43 -8.63
C LEU A 370 14.39 5.12 -7.49
N ARG A 371 13.13 4.85 -7.82
CA ARG A 371 12.10 4.49 -6.83
C ARG A 371 12.44 3.19 -6.09
N GLY A 372 12.79 2.13 -6.83
CA GLY A 372 13.14 0.84 -6.26
C GLY A 372 14.34 0.92 -5.32
N ALA A 373 15.42 1.58 -5.75
CA ALA A 373 16.61 1.76 -4.92
C ALA A 373 16.31 2.59 -3.65
N ALA A 374 15.40 3.56 -3.74
CA ALA A 374 15.06 4.45 -2.64
C ALA A 374 14.23 3.80 -1.54
N ILE A 375 13.36 2.83 -1.87
CA ILE A 375 12.33 2.30 -0.94
C ILE A 375 12.94 1.82 0.38
N MET A 376 14.09 1.12 0.36
CA MET A 376 14.71 0.62 1.59
C MET A 376 15.22 1.77 2.47
N PHE A 377 15.69 2.85 1.89
CA PHE A 377 16.12 4.06 2.63
C PHE A 377 14.93 4.86 3.16
N CYS A 378 13.76 4.78 2.53
CA CYS A 378 12.52 5.36 3.03
C CYS A 378 11.84 4.50 4.11
N LEU A 379 12.14 3.19 4.17
CA LEU A 379 11.50 2.26 5.10
C LEU A 379 12.35 2.02 6.35
N LEU A 380 13.62 1.62 6.18
CA LEU A 380 14.46 1.11 7.25
C LEU A 380 14.78 2.19 8.32
N PRO A 381 15.35 3.36 7.99
CA PRO A 381 15.67 4.36 8.99
C PRO A 381 14.45 4.94 9.71
N PRO A 382 13.33 5.31 9.04
CA PRO A 382 12.11 5.77 9.73
C PRO A 382 11.50 4.72 10.65
N THR A 383 11.50 3.43 10.27
CA THR A 383 11.02 2.34 11.11
C THR A 383 11.84 2.25 12.41
N ARG A 384 13.15 2.34 12.29
CA ARG A 384 14.06 2.34 13.46
C ARG A 384 13.91 3.58 14.33
N LEU A 385 13.72 4.75 13.73
CA LEU A 385 13.45 6.00 14.45
C LEU A 385 12.16 5.92 15.26
N ALA A 386 11.11 5.32 14.71
CA ALA A 386 9.81 5.18 15.35
C ALA A 386 9.79 4.08 16.41
N LEU A 387 10.27 2.87 16.07
CA LEU A 387 10.06 1.67 16.89
C LEU A 387 11.28 1.30 17.75
N GLY A 388 12.48 1.66 17.32
CA GLY A 388 13.73 1.18 17.93
C GLY A 388 13.99 1.65 19.37
N ARG A 389 13.22 2.62 19.89
CA ARG A 389 13.33 3.14 21.27
C ARG A 389 12.11 2.89 22.14
N LEU A 390 11.14 2.14 21.61
CA LEU A 390 9.96 1.76 22.37
C LEU A 390 10.31 0.62 23.34
N SER A 391 9.68 0.63 24.50
CA SER A 391 9.75 -0.51 25.42
C SER A 391 9.13 -1.75 24.77
N PRO A 392 9.55 -2.97 25.12
CA PRO A 392 8.99 -4.21 24.56
C PRO A 392 7.47 -4.27 24.64
N GLY A 393 6.87 -3.70 25.71
CA GLY A 393 5.41 -3.62 25.86
C GLY A 393 4.72 -2.66 24.89
N GLN A 394 5.44 -1.69 24.34
CA GLN A 394 4.91 -0.68 23.42
C GLN A 394 5.17 -0.99 21.94
N VAL A 395 6.11 -1.90 21.63
CA VAL A 395 6.52 -2.20 20.25
C VAL A 395 5.35 -2.67 19.38
N ALA A 396 4.50 -3.53 19.91
CA ALA A 396 3.38 -4.07 19.15
C ALA A 396 2.33 -2.98 18.81
N ASP A 397 2.00 -2.10 19.79
CA ASP A 397 1.12 -0.95 19.58
C ASP A 397 1.75 0.06 18.62
N GLY A 398 3.03 0.36 18.82
CA GLY A 398 3.80 1.25 17.95
C GLY A 398 3.85 0.74 16.51
N SER A 399 4.10 -0.55 16.31
CA SER A 399 4.10 -1.17 14.98
C SER A 399 2.74 -1.10 14.31
N GLY A 400 1.66 -1.39 15.06
CA GLY A 400 0.28 -1.23 14.55
C GLY A 400 0.02 0.20 14.08
N LEU A 401 0.29 1.19 14.93
CA LEU A 401 0.06 2.60 14.61
C LEU A 401 0.96 3.10 13.46
N PHE A 402 2.23 2.69 13.42
CA PHE A 402 3.16 3.04 12.35
C PHE A 402 2.72 2.48 11.00
N ASN A 403 2.25 1.22 10.95
CA ASN A 403 1.74 0.60 9.73
C ASN A 403 0.37 1.17 9.34
N LEU A 404 -0.49 1.50 10.31
CA LEU A 404 -1.75 2.20 10.05
C LEU A 404 -1.48 3.51 9.31
N MET A 405 -0.50 4.32 9.78
CA MET A 405 -0.14 5.58 9.11
C MET A 405 0.28 5.37 7.67
N ARG A 406 1.05 4.31 7.36
CA ARG A 406 1.42 3.97 5.98
C ARG A 406 0.21 3.61 5.12
N ASN A 407 -0.70 2.79 5.63
CA ASN A 407 -1.90 2.39 4.89
C ASN A 407 -2.86 3.57 4.71
N LEU A 408 -3.05 4.43 5.72
CA LEU A 408 -3.80 5.68 5.57
C LEU A 408 -3.19 6.60 4.52
N GLY A 409 -1.85 6.72 4.50
CA GLY A 409 -1.14 7.45 3.45
C GLY A 409 -1.43 6.88 2.06
N GLY A 410 -1.45 5.56 1.93
CA GLY A 410 -1.82 4.87 0.70
C GLY A 410 -3.25 5.16 0.27
N ALA A 411 -4.23 4.98 1.15
CA ALA A 411 -5.64 5.20 0.87
C ALA A 411 -5.93 6.66 0.47
N ILE A 412 -5.40 7.63 1.25
CA ILE A 412 -5.55 9.06 0.96
C ILE A 412 -4.82 9.43 -0.34
N GLY A 413 -3.64 8.85 -0.57
CA GLY A 413 -2.87 9.05 -1.81
C GLY A 413 -3.61 8.57 -3.05
N LEU A 414 -4.25 7.39 -2.99
CA LEU A 414 -5.06 6.86 -4.10
C LEU A 414 -6.29 7.73 -4.36
N ALA A 415 -7.02 8.15 -3.31
CA ALA A 415 -8.15 9.04 -3.47
C ALA A 415 -7.76 10.41 -4.07
N LEU A 416 -6.59 10.95 -3.69
CA LEU A 416 -6.03 12.16 -4.29
C LEU A 416 -5.73 11.95 -5.77
N ILE A 417 -5.09 10.84 -6.13
CA ILE A 417 -4.78 10.48 -7.52
C ILE A 417 -6.07 10.40 -8.35
N ASP A 418 -7.06 9.65 -7.89
CA ASP A 418 -8.33 9.49 -8.60
C ASP A 418 -9.07 10.82 -8.71
N THR A 419 -9.09 11.65 -7.65
CA THR A 419 -9.67 12.99 -7.71
C THR A 419 -9.00 13.85 -8.79
N ILE A 420 -7.66 13.83 -8.89
CA ILE A 420 -6.92 14.54 -9.93
C ILE A 420 -7.30 14.02 -11.31
N ILE A 421 -7.29 12.70 -11.50
CA ILE A 421 -7.60 12.08 -12.79
C ILE A 421 -9.05 12.40 -13.24
N PHE A 422 -10.04 12.17 -12.36
CA PHE A 422 -11.45 12.42 -12.69
C PHE A 422 -11.76 13.88 -12.95
N SER A 423 -11.11 14.82 -12.25
CA SER A 423 -11.34 16.25 -12.43
C SER A 423 -10.56 16.84 -13.62
N ARG A 424 -9.32 16.37 -13.86
CA ARG A 424 -8.43 16.97 -14.85
C ARG A 424 -8.53 16.35 -16.25
N SER A 425 -8.84 15.04 -16.35
CA SER A 425 -8.94 14.38 -17.66
C SER A 425 -10.01 15.02 -18.57
N PRO A 426 -11.26 15.32 -18.12
CA PRO A 426 -12.24 16.03 -18.94
C PRO A 426 -11.80 17.45 -19.31
N HIS A 427 -11.13 18.16 -18.38
CA HIS A 427 -10.59 19.48 -18.64
C HIS A 427 -9.54 19.48 -19.75
N TYR A 428 -8.58 18.54 -19.69
CA TYR A 428 -7.57 18.41 -20.73
C TYR A 428 -8.15 17.95 -22.07
N ALA A 429 -9.15 17.07 -22.07
CA ALA A 429 -9.84 16.69 -23.29
C ALA A 429 -10.45 17.91 -23.98
N GLY A 430 -11.17 18.76 -23.26
CA GLY A 430 -11.74 19.99 -23.80
C GLY A 430 -10.68 20.98 -24.32
N LEU A 431 -9.51 21.10 -23.65
CA LEU A 431 -8.41 21.91 -24.13
C LEU A 431 -7.79 21.38 -25.42
N ILE A 432 -7.60 20.06 -25.52
CA ILE A 432 -7.06 19.40 -26.72
C ILE A 432 -8.04 19.58 -27.88
N GLU A 433 -9.34 19.32 -27.66
CA GLU A 433 -10.38 19.53 -28.68
C GLU A 433 -10.43 20.99 -29.18
N ALA A 434 -10.35 21.95 -28.27
CA ALA A 434 -10.32 23.38 -28.64
C ALA A 434 -9.12 23.72 -29.51
N LYS A 435 -7.93 23.18 -29.21
CA LYS A 435 -6.72 23.38 -30.02
C LYS A 435 -6.83 22.71 -31.39
N LEU A 436 -7.38 21.48 -31.46
CA LEU A 436 -7.60 20.80 -32.73
C LEU A 436 -8.58 21.59 -33.62
N ARG A 437 -9.67 22.10 -33.06
CA ARG A 437 -10.63 22.97 -33.78
C ARG A 437 -9.99 24.29 -34.24
N ALA A 438 -9.00 24.80 -33.50
CA ALA A 438 -8.23 25.98 -33.89
C ALA A 438 -7.14 25.71 -34.95
N GLY A 439 -7.00 24.46 -35.42
CA GLY A 439 -6.02 24.08 -36.44
C GLY A 439 -4.61 23.90 -35.90
N ASP A 440 -4.41 23.64 -34.61
CA ASP A 440 -3.08 23.42 -34.01
C ASP A 440 -2.50 22.07 -34.45
N LEU A 441 -1.68 22.10 -35.49
CA LEU A 441 -0.98 20.94 -36.04
C LEU A 441 -0.05 20.28 -35.03
N ALA A 442 0.58 21.05 -34.13
CA ALA A 442 1.47 20.50 -33.12
C ALA A 442 0.70 19.60 -32.14
N THR A 443 -0.46 20.03 -31.70
CA THR A 443 -1.36 19.20 -30.87
C THR A 443 -1.83 17.97 -31.64
N ALA A 444 -2.26 18.07 -32.89
CA ALA A 444 -2.67 16.92 -33.70
C ALA A 444 -1.59 15.85 -33.82
N ILE A 445 -0.37 16.23 -34.15
CA ILE A 445 0.79 15.32 -34.25
C ILE A 445 1.10 14.70 -32.86
N SER A 446 1.05 15.48 -31.80
CA SER A 446 1.39 15.02 -30.45
C SER A 446 0.47 13.92 -29.91
N ILE A 447 -0.79 13.89 -30.37
CA ILE A 447 -1.79 12.86 -29.98
C ILE A 447 -1.87 11.71 -30.98
N GLY A 448 -1.07 11.75 -32.07
CA GLY A 448 -0.96 10.66 -33.04
C GLY A 448 -1.87 10.83 -34.29
N ILE A 449 -2.41 12.01 -34.53
CA ILE A 449 -3.13 12.28 -35.79
C ILE A 449 -2.08 12.53 -36.91
N PRO A 450 -2.14 11.78 -38.02
CA PRO A 450 -1.24 12.00 -39.15
C PRO A 450 -1.36 13.43 -39.69
N ARG A 451 -0.20 14.05 -39.99
CA ARG A 451 -0.14 15.44 -40.46
C ARG A 451 -1.01 15.68 -41.69
N ASP A 452 -0.90 14.79 -42.68
CA ASP A 452 -1.58 14.98 -43.97
C ASP A 452 -3.11 14.84 -43.78
N ALA A 453 -3.55 13.86 -43.02
CA ALA A 453 -4.96 13.68 -42.70
C ALA A 453 -5.56 14.89 -41.93
N PHE A 454 -4.77 15.51 -41.03
CA PHE A 454 -5.21 16.71 -40.31
C PHE A 454 -5.31 17.93 -41.23
N LEU A 455 -4.32 18.14 -42.12
CA LEU A 455 -4.32 19.29 -43.02
C LEU A 455 -5.38 19.20 -44.12
N GLU A 456 -5.67 18.02 -44.64
CA GLU A 456 -6.71 17.77 -45.62
C GLU A 456 -8.11 18.09 -45.09
N ASN A 457 -8.34 17.90 -43.79
CA ASN A 457 -9.64 18.14 -43.12
C ASN A 457 -9.68 19.50 -42.39
N LEU A 458 -8.66 20.33 -42.52
CA LEU A 458 -8.60 21.64 -41.84
C LEU A 458 -9.61 22.61 -42.46
N GLY A 459 -10.57 23.05 -41.64
CA GLY A 459 -11.65 23.98 -42.09
C GLY A 459 -12.93 23.32 -42.55
N GLU A 460 -12.95 22.00 -42.67
CA GLU A 460 -14.17 21.25 -42.92
C GLU A 460 -14.98 21.04 -41.61
N PRO A 461 -16.33 20.99 -41.66
CA PRO A 461 -17.11 20.59 -40.48
C PRO A 461 -16.71 19.17 -40.06
N VAL A 462 -16.34 19.03 -38.80
CA VAL A 462 -15.96 17.69 -38.23
C VAL A 462 -17.25 16.87 -38.18
N ASP A 463 -17.33 15.82 -38.99
CA ASP A 463 -18.44 14.87 -38.96
C ASP A 463 -18.38 13.94 -37.74
N ASP A 464 -19.49 13.24 -37.46
CA ASP A 464 -19.59 12.32 -36.34
C ASP A 464 -18.55 11.17 -36.43
N ILE A 465 -18.26 10.73 -37.67
CA ILE A 465 -17.32 9.63 -37.95
C ILE A 465 -15.90 10.07 -37.56
N THR A 466 -15.46 11.25 -38.00
CA THR A 466 -14.14 11.82 -37.65
C THR A 466 -14.06 12.08 -36.16
N THR A 467 -15.11 12.56 -35.53
CA THR A 467 -15.18 12.76 -34.07
C THR A 467 -14.99 11.43 -33.33
N GLU A 468 -15.69 10.37 -33.72
CA GLU A 468 -15.53 9.03 -33.10
C GLU A 468 -14.15 8.43 -33.32
N MET A 469 -13.50 8.69 -34.46
CA MET A 469 -12.11 8.23 -34.71
C MET A 469 -11.06 8.97 -33.89
N VAL A 470 -11.22 10.29 -33.70
CA VAL A 470 -10.26 11.14 -32.99
C VAL A 470 -10.45 11.10 -31.46
N ARG A 471 -11.66 10.88 -31.01
CA ARG A 471 -12.02 10.87 -29.59
C ARG A 471 -11.13 9.96 -28.72
N PRO A 472 -10.83 8.71 -29.09
CA PRO A 472 -9.94 7.86 -28.28
C PRO A 472 -8.51 8.42 -28.14
N LEU A 473 -8.00 9.10 -29.17
CA LEU A 473 -6.69 9.74 -29.16
C LEU A 473 -6.68 10.93 -28.19
N VAL A 474 -7.72 11.75 -28.23
CA VAL A 474 -7.90 12.88 -27.30
C VAL A 474 -8.04 12.38 -25.87
N GLU A 475 -8.86 11.36 -25.64
CA GLU A 475 -9.08 10.77 -24.31
C GLU A 475 -7.76 10.19 -23.73
N LYS A 476 -6.98 9.45 -24.52
CA LYS A 476 -5.68 8.91 -24.10
C LYS A 476 -4.68 10.02 -23.79
N ALA A 477 -4.62 11.07 -24.60
CA ALA A 477 -3.73 12.21 -24.38
C ALA A 477 -4.13 13.02 -23.13
N ALA A 478 -5.42 13.28 -22.96
CA ALA A 478 -5.96 13.96 -21.78
C ALA A 478 -5.73 13.16 -20.49
N LEU A 479 -5.96 11.85 -20.55
CA LEU A 479 -5.68 10.94 -19.45
C LEU A 479 -4.19 10.93 -19.09
N THR A 480 -3.29 10.94 -20.07
CA THR A 480 -1.83 11.01 -19.85
C THR A 480 -1.45 12.28 -19.09
N GLN A 481 -2.02 13.44 -19.47
CA GLN A 481 -1.75 14.71 -18.78
C GLN A 481 -2.27 14.68 -17.33
N ALA A 482 -3.47 14.15 -17.10
CA ALA A 482 -4.04 14.00 -15.76
C ALA A 482 -3.21 13.04 -14.88
N ILE A 483 -2.69 11.94 -15.45
CA ILE A 483 -1.77 11.02 -14.78
C ILE A 483 -0.46 11.72 -14.43
N ASN A 484 0.09 12.57 -15.31
CA ASN A 484 1.30 13.35 -15.03
C ASN A 484 1.10 14.31 -13.86
N ASP A 485 -0.07 14.97 -13.78
CA ASP A 485 -0.41 15.81 -12.62
C ASP A 485 -0.50 15.00 -11.32
N ALA A 486 -1.04 13.79 -11.37
CA ALA A 486 -1.08 12.90 -10.22
C ALA A 486 0.34 12.47 -9.78
N TRP A 487 1.22 12.10 -10.72
CA TRP A 487 2.63 11.83 -10.43
C TRP A 487 3.33 13.04 -9.80
N LEU A 488 3.10 14.24 -10.35
CA LEU A 488 3.66 15.48 -9.83
C LEU A 488 3.19 15.73 -8.39
N ALA A 489 1.90 15.56 -8.10
CA ALA A 489 1.34 15.78 -6.78
C ALA A 489 1.96 14.86 -5.73
N ILE A 490 2.00 13.54 -5.97
CA ILE A 490 2.62 12.59 -5.02
C ILE A 490 4.12 12.77 -4.92
N GLY A 491 4.79 13.19 -5.99
CA GLY A 491 6.20 13.53 -6.01
C GLY A 491 6.51 14.74 -5.12
N LEU A 492 5.73 15.82 -5.24
CA LEU A 492 5.86 17.02 -4.41
C LEU A 492 5.58 16.74 -2.93
N ILE A 493 4.55 15.94 -2.61
CA ILE A 493 4.27 15.51 -1.23
C ILE A 493 5.47 14.73 -0.67
N THR A 494 6.06 13.84 -1.47
CA THR A 494 7.23 13.06 -1.07
C THR A 494 8.47 13.93 -0.84
N VAL A 495 8.72 14.91 -1.70
CA VAL A 495 9.82 15.86 -1.51
C VAL A 495 9.58 16.76 -0.29
N ALA A 496 8.34 17.20 -0.06
CA ALA A 496 7.99 17.98 1.13
C ALA A 496 8.28 17.23 2.45
N ALA A 497 8.25 15.89 2.44
CA ALA A 497 8.62 15.09 3.61
C ALA A 497 10.07 15.29 4.07
N LEU A 498 10.97 15.79 3.20
CA LEU A 498 12.34 16.16 3.58
C LEU A 498 12.34 17.18 4.74
N LEU A 499 11.34 18.06 4.80
CA LEU A 499 11.19 19.02 5.88
C LEU A 499 10.90 18.34 7.22
N LEU A 500 10.21 17.20 7.22
CA LEU A 500 9.91 16.46 8.45
C LEU A 500 11.18 15.87 9.09
N VAL A 501 12.19 15.56 8.30
CA VAL A 501 13.44 14.97 8.81
C VAL A 501 14.19 15.94 9.73
N TRP A 502 14.08 17.25 9.49
CA TRP A 502 14.66 18.29 10.37
C TRP A 502 14.03 18.30 11.76
N LEU A 503 12.83 17.76 11.91
CA LEU A 503 12.14 17.67 13.19
C LEU A 503 12.63 16.48 14.05
N VAL A 504 13.41 15.56 13.51
CA VAL A 504 13.95 14.42 14.26
C VAL A 504 14.97 14.92 15.27
N ARG A 505 14.85 14.57 16.55
CA ARG A 505 15.84 14.94 17.57
C ARG A 505 17.15 14.15 17.39
N ARG A 506 18.31 14.84 17.50
CA ARG A 506 19.61 14.18 17.46
C ARG A 506 19.74 13.15 18.60
N ARG A 507 20.46 12.04 18.34
CA ARG A 507 21.04 11.26 19.42
C ARG A 507 21.94 12.21 20.23
N ALA A 508 21.73 12.32 21.54
CA ALA A 508 22.86 12.74 22.39
C ALA A 508 23.92 11.66 22.21
N PRO A 509 25.18 11.99 21.99
CA PRO A 509 26.26 11.00 22.07
C PRO A 509 26.22 10.41 23.48
N ASP A 510 26.10 9.06 23.57
CA ASP A 510 26.26 8.30 24.80
C ASP A 510 27.70 8.35 25.24
#